data_6345783a2792bf3a3c716df577887fb0
#
_entry.id   6345783a2792bf3a3c716df577887fb0
#
_cell.length_a   1.000
_cell.length_b   1.000
_cell.length_c   1.000
_cell.angle_alpha   90.00
_cell.angle_beta   90.00
_cell.angle_gamma   90.00
#
_symmetry.space_group_name_H-M   'P 1'
#
loop_
_entity.id
_entity.type
_entity.pdbx_description
1 polymer ?
#
loop_
_entity_poly.entity_id
_entity_poly.type
_entity_poly.pdbx_seq_one_letter_code
_entity_poly.pdbx_strand_id
1 'polypeptide(L)' 'MDKPILYYWGPCETCAITVQFAEENGIELDKRDVEQEQPYQELLALGGDANLIPYLYSEEKLFNGNDEIIAYLKEKLL' A
#
# COMPACT_ATOMS: atom_id res chain seq x y z
N MET A 1 -1.04 -9.25 -15.42
CA MET A 1 -1.80 -8.84 -14.22
C MET A 1 -1.04 -7.76 -13.49
N ASP A 2 -1.75 -6.76 -13.06
CA ASP A 2 -1.12 -5.64 -12.40
C ASP A 2 -0.78 -5.97 -10.96
N LYS A 3 0.36 -5.44 -10.52
CA LYS A 3 0.75 -5.59 -9.12
C LYS A 3 -0.15 -4.72 -8.25
N PRO A 4 -0.41 -5.14 -7.00
CA PRO A 4 -1.06 -4.22 -6.07
C PRO A 4 -0.23 -2.97 -5.89
N ILE A 5 -0.89 -1.82 -5.74
CA ILE A 5 -0.22 -0.53 -5.57
C ILE A 5 -0.20 -0.19 -4.09
N LEU A 6 1.00 0.04 -3.56
CA LEU A 6 1.15 0.46 -2.17
C LEU A 6 1.50 1.94 -2.12
N TYR A 7 0.62 2.74 -1.52
CA TYR A 7 0.89 4.15 -1.26
C TYR A 7 1.50 4.26 0.13
N TYR A 8 2.72 4.73 0.20
CA TYR A 8 3.50 4.74 1.42
C TYR A 8 4.34 6.00 1.53
N TRP A 9 5.00 6.16 2.68
CA TRP A 9 5.95 7.23 2.91
C TRP A 9 7.19 6.63 3.55
N GLY A 10 8.38 6.98 3.04
CA GLY A 10 9.62 6.36 3.49
C GLY A 10 9.83 6.38 4.99
N PRO A 11 9.71 7.54 5.68
CA PRO A 11 9.91 7.61 7.12
C PRO A 11 8.80 6.98 7.96
N CYS A 12 7.74 6.51 7.36
CA CYS A 12 6.58 5.96 8.09
C CYS A 12 6.88 4.54 8.60
N GLU A 13 6.84 4.35 9.91
CA GLU A 13 7.12 3.05 10.51
C GLU A 13 6.08 2.00 10.15
N THR A 14 4.81 2.37 10.10
CA THR A 14 3.75 1.43 9.75
C THR A 14 3.85 1.00 8.31
N CYS A 15 4.26 1.90 7.42
CA CYS A 15 4.49 1.55 6.02
C CYS A 15 5.64 0.54 5.90
N ALA A 16 6.67 0.71 6.69
CA ALA A 16 7.82 -0.21 6.67
C ALA A 16 7.41 -1.63 7.04
N ILE A 17 6.48 -1.79 7.96
CA ILE A 17 5.99 -3.11 8.35
C ILE A 17 5.33 -3.81 7.16
N THR A 18 4.50 -3.10 6.42
CA THR A 18 3.84 -3.66 5.24
C THR A 18 4.86 -4.02 4.16
N VAL A 19 5.81 -3.12 3.89
CA VAL A 19 6.84 -3.36 2.88
C VAL A 19 7.68 -4.57 3.25
N GLN A 20 8.08 -4.67 4.51
CA GLN A 20 8.89 -5.79 4.97
C GLN A 20 8.13 -7.11 4.85
N PHE A 21 6.87 -7.12 5.24
CA PHE A 21 6.03 -8.31 5.10
C PHE A 21 6.00 -8.81 3.65
N ALA A 22 5.79 -7.88 2.72
CA ALA A 22 5.74 -8.23 1.30
C ALA A 22 7.07 -8.79 0.82
N GLU A 23 8.18 -8.16 1.21
CA GLU A 23 9.51 -8.62 0.80
C GLU A 23 9.82 -10.01 1.35
N GLU A 24 9.47 -10.27 2.60
CA GLU A 24 9.73 -11.56 3.23
C GLU A 24 8.93 -12.69 2.62
N ASN A 25 7.80 -12.37 2.01
CA ASN A 25 6.92 -13.37 1.41
C ASN A 25 6.98 -13.37 -0.11
N GLY A 26 7.93 -12.65 -0.71
CA GLY A 26 8.10 -12.64 -2.15
C GLY A 26 6.96 -11.99 -2.91
N ILE A 27 6.23 -11.09 -2.27
CA ILE A 27 5.10 -10.40 -2.88
C ILE A 27 5.62 -9.12 -3.55
N GLU A 28 5.37 -8.98 -4.84
CA GLU A 28 5.76 -7.76 -5.56
C GLU A 28 4.66 -6.71 -5.44
N LEU A 29 5.05 -5.50 -5.05
CA LEU A 29 4.15 -4.37 -4.95
C LEU A 29 4.67 -3.23 -5.80
N ASP A 30 3.73 -2.48 -6.42
CA ASP A 30 4.05 -1.22 -7.07
C ASP A 30 4.05 -0.15 -5.99
N LYS A 31 5.23 0.17 -5.47
CA LYS A 31 5.35 1.10 -4.34
C LYS A 31 5.40 2.54 -4.85
N ARG A 32 4.51 3.38 -4.36
CA ARG A 32 4.42 4.78 -4.73
C ARG A 32 4.49 5.65 -3.48
N ASP A 33 5.50 6.51 -3.44
CA ASP A 33 5.74 7.39 -2.30
C ASP A 33 4.84 8.61 -2.37
N VAL A 34 3.98 8.79 -1.36
CA VAL A 34 3.04 9.90 -1.34
C VAL A 34 3.69 11.25 -1.05
N GLU A 35 4.99 11.27 -0.76
CA GLU A 35 5.73 12.51 -0.69
C GLU A 35 5.82 13.17 -2.07
N GLN A 36 5.77 12.37 -3.13
CA GLN A 36 5.76 12.87 -4.49
C GLN A 36 4.35 13.30 -4.87
N GLU A 37 4.25 14.34 -5.69
CA GLU A 37 2.97 14.96 -6.02
C GLU A 37 2.00 13.99 -6.72
N GLN A 38 2.48 13.25 -7.72
CA GLN A 38 1.60 12.40 -8.49
C GLN A 38 0.98 11.27 -7.66
N PRO A 39 1.75 10.48 -6.91
CA PRO A 39 1.15 9.47 -6.03
C PRO A 39 0.21 10.06 -4.99
N TYR A 40 0.56 11.24 -4.46
CA TYR A 40 -0.30 11.91 -3.50
C TYR A 40 -1.67 12.22 -4.11
N GLN A 41 -1.67 12.79 -5.31
CA GLN A 41 -2.92 13.12 -6.00
C GLN A 41 -3.71 11.86 -6.36
N GLU A 42 -3.03 10.80 -6.78
CA GLU A 42 -3.68 9.53 -7.07
C GLU A 42 -4.41 8.98 -5.85
N LEU A 43 -3.75 9.02 -4.69
CA LEU A 43 -4.35 8.51 -3.47
C LEU A 43 -5.58 9.29 -3.08
N LEU A 44 -5.52 10.62 -3.18
CA LEU A 44 -6.68 11.46 -2.88
C LEU A 44 -7.84 11.16 -3.83
N ALA A 45 -7.55 10.93 -5.10
CA ALA A 45 -8.57 10.61 -6.10
C ALA A 45 -9.24 9.26 -5.80
N LEU A 46 -8.53 8.34 -5.17
CA LEU A 46 -9.08 7.05 -4.78
C LEU A 46 -9.88 7.11 -3.49
N GLY A 47 -9.90 8.25 -2.83
CA GLY A 47 -10.61 8.41 -1.58
C GLY A 47 -9.76 8.20 -0.32
N GLY A 48 -8.44 8.09 -0.50
CA GLY A 48 -7.54 7.91 0.63
C GLY A 48 -7.12 9.22 1.28
N ASP A 49 -6.43 9.11 2.40
CA ASP A 49 -5.93 10.25 3.15
C ASP A 49 -4.45 9.99 3.45
N ALA A 50 -3.58 10.87 2.93
CA ALA A 50 -2.14 10.70 3.10
C ALA A 50 -1.70 10.69 4.57
N ASN A 51 -2.54 11.18 5.48
CA ASN A 51 -2.24 11.12 6.91
C ASN A 51 -2.54 9.75 7.52
N LEU A 52 -3.18 8.87 6.78
CA LEU A 52 -3.59 7.55 7.26
C LEU A 52 -2.86 6.40 6.56
N ILE A 53 -1.78 6.68 5.85
CA ILE A 53 -1.01 5.65 5.16
C ILE A 53 -0.51 4.60 6.16
N PRO A 54 -0.26 3.35 5.70
CA PRO A 54 -0.23 2.92 4.30
C PRO A 54 -1.61 2.57 3.73
N TYR A 55 -1.72 2.68 2.41
CA TYR A 55 -2.89 2.23 1.67
C TYR A 55 -2.45 1.25 0.58
N LEU A 56 -3.26 0.23 0.37
CA LEU A 56 -3.05 -0.69 -0.75
C LEU A 56 -4.25 -0.62 -1.67
N TYR A 57 -4.00 -0.44 -2.96
CA TYR A 57 -5.05 -0.45 -3.97
C TYR A 57 -4.89 -1.66 -4.86
N SER A 58 -5.89 -2.52 -4.88
CA SER A 58 -5.87 -3.75 -5.68
C SER A 58 -7.30 -4.17 -5.99
N GLU A 59 -7.52 -4.64 -7.22
CA GLU A 59 -8.84 -5.12 -7.64
C GLU A 59 -9.95 -4.10 -7.40
N GLU A 60 -9.63 -2.82 -7.68
CA GLU A 60 -10.57 -1.70 -7.53
C GLU A 60 -11.02 -1.46 -6.09
N LYS A 61 -10.25 -1.94 -5.11
CA LYS A 61 -10.52 -1.72 -3.70
C LYS A 61 -9.33 -1.07 -3.03
N LEU A 62 -9.62 -0.19 -2.09
CA LEU A 62 -8.60 0.50 -1.31
C LEU A 62 -8.59 -0.06 0.12
N PHE A 63 -7.43 -0.52 0.56
CA PHE A 63 -7.26 -1.07 1.90
C PHE A 63 -6.39 -0.11 2.71
N ASN A 64 -6.75 0.10 3.96
CA ASN A 64 -6.05 1.03 4.83
C ASN A 64 -5.49 0.34 6.06
N GLY A 65 -4.21 0.59 6.32
CA GLY A 65 -3.56 0.10 7.52
C GLY A 65 -2.94 -1.28 7.37
N ASN A 66 -1.93 -1.55 8.19
CA ASN A 66 -1.17 -2.80 8.10
C ASN A 66 -2.03 -4.04 8.25
N ASP A 67 -2.92 -4.04 9.24
CA ASP A 67 -3.72 -5.22 9.52
C ASP A 67 -4.58 -5.62 8.34
N GLU A 68 -5.25 -4.65 7.75
CA GLU A 68 -6.12 -4.87 6.60
C GLU A 68 -5.35 -5.28 5.36
N ILE A 69 -4.23 -4.59 5.12
CA ILE A 69 -3.39 -4.86 3.96
C ILE A 69 -2.76 -6.24 4.06
N ILE A 70 -2.20 -6.57 5.21
CA ILE A 70 -1.54 -7.86 5.41
C ILE A 70 -2.55 -9.00 5.32
N ALA A 71 -3.74 -8.82 5.89
CA ALA A 71 -4.80 -9.83 5.78
C ALA A 71 -5.17 -10.09 4.33
N TYR A 72 -5.32 -9.02 3.54
CA TYR A 72 -5.63 -9.15 2.12
C TYR A 72 -4.52 -9.89 1.37
N LEU A 73 -3.26 -9.51 1.62
CA LEU A 73 -2.13 -10.14 0.94
C LEU A 73 -2.01 -11.63 1.28
N LYS A 74 -2.25 -11.99 2.54
CA LYS A 74 -2.24 -13.39 2.95
C LYS A 74 -3.33 -14.18 2.24
N GLU A 75 -4.51 -13.61 2.15
CA GLU A 75 -5.64 -14.31 1.55
C GLU A 75 -5.48 -14.47 0.04
N LYS A 76 -4.96 -13.47 -0.64
CA LYS A 76 -4.93 -13.45 -2.10
C LYS A 76 -3.64 -13.94 -2.73
N LEU A 77 -2.50 -13.78 -2.05
CA LEU A 77 -1.20 -14.02 -2.64
C LEU A 77 -0.37 -15.08 -1.92
N LEU A 78 -0.83 -15.59 -0.81
CA LEU A 78 -0.12 -16.63 -0.07
C LEU A 78 -0.94 -17.91 0.13
#